data_7c97eb454466f391661b23ded897d458
#
_entry.id   7c97eb454466f391661b23ded897d458
#
_cell.length_a   1.000
_cell.length_b   1.000
_cell.length_c   1.000
_cell.angle_alpha   90.00
_cell.angle_beta   90.00
_cell.angle_gamma   90.00
#
_symmetry.space_group_name_H-M   'P 1'
#
loop_
_entity.id
_entity.type
_entity.pdbx_description
1 polymer ?
#
loop_
_entity_poly.entity_id
_entity_poly.type
_entity_poly.pdbx_seq_one_letter_code
_entity_poly.pdbx_strand_id
1 'polypeptide(L)'
;LLSFSTIQAQTRLLGGDISLLPTYEKAGTKFIDANGKARPLLDIAKDNKWNAARVRLFVNPADAPTENKDEGVCQDLDYITPLCKQIKKAGMNLMLDFHYSDTWADPGKQFTPKAWMKCSPSQLCDSVYEHTANALRHLKKNGCAPDLIQVGNEITFGMLWPTAKTDPFNEKNWDVLADLLKSGVRACREVCPNARIIIHTEHAGDWDATKNYYMRLRNHNVDYDIIGLSYYPMWHKDIPNLSRTLDSLAVDFPKKDIMIVETAFYYSHDNDRWAKSKDEHSDLYAISEDGQAQFTKELVDMLKKHPKVTGLYWWFPEENESGKKVIGSWINRGLFNNHTGKVVKAMKNFADYRSNND
;
A
#
# COMPACT_ATOMS: atom_id res chain seq x y z
N LEU A 1 -24.48 25.81 28.97
CA LEU A 1 -24.70 24.72 28.01
C LEU A 1 -23.36 24.28 27.50
N LEU A 2 -22.78 23.21 28.08
CA LEU A 2 -21.59 22.54 27.59
C LEU A 2 -22.01 21.68 26.39
N SER A 3 -21.63 22.08 25.21
CA SER A 3 -21.77 21.25 24.03
C SER A 3 -20.75 20.11 24.10
N PHE A 4 -21.19 18.92 24.46
CA PHE A 4 -20.42 17.70 24.22
C PHE A 4 -20.39 17.46 22.71
N SER A 5 -19.31 17.84 22.02
CA SER A 5 -19.03 17.31 20.70
C SER A 5 -18.71 15.82 20.87
N THR A 6 -19.65 14.96 20.48
CA THR A 6 -19.37 13.54 20.30
C THR A 6 -18.26 13.44 19.26
N ILE A 7 -17.05 13.08 19.68
CA ILE A 7 -16.00 12.68 18.77
C ILE A 7 -16.49 11.38 18.15
N GLN A 8 -17.05 11.48 16.94
CA GLN A 8 -17.40 10.30 16.16
C GLN A 8 -16.09 9.57 15.88
N ALA A 9 -15.94 8.37 16.42
CA ALA A 9 -14.74 7.56 16.20
C ALA A 9 -14.54 7.42 14.69
N GLN A 10 -13.35 7.79 14.21
CA GLN A 10 -13.03 7.72 12.79
C GLN A 10 -13.06 6.25 12.37
N THR A 11 -13.85 5.91 11.35
CA THR A 11 -13.98 4.54 10.84
C THR A 11 -12.62 4.04 10.37
N ARG A 12 -12.13 2.94 10.96
CA ARG A 12 -10.89 2.29 10.53
C ARG A 12 -11.05 1.66 9.16
N LEU A 13 -10.05 1.82 8.30
CA LEU A 13 -9.98 1.16 7.00
C LEU A 13 -9.18 -0.13 7.11
N LEU A 14 -9.73 -1.20 6.56
CA LEU A 14 -9.12 -2.53 6.51
C LEU A 14 -9.21 -3.05 5.09
N GLY A 15 -8.09 -3.46 4.53
CA GLY A 15 -8.06 -3.97 3.17
C GLY A 15 -6.71 -4.58 2.78
N GLY A 16 -6.48 -4.67 1.49
CA GLY A 16 -5.22 -5.14 0.92
C GLY A 16 -4.97 -4.55 -0.45
N ASP A 17 -3.70 -4.63 -0.89
CA ASP A 17 -3.35 -4.35 -2.27
C ASP A 17 -3.70 -5.57 -3.13
N ILE A 18 -4.76 -5.45 -3.90
CA ILE A 18 -5.30 -6.51 -4.76
C ILE A 18 -5.11 -6.20 -6.25
N SER A 19 -4.05 -5.46 -6.55
CA SER A 19 -3.82 -4.92 -7.90
C SER A 19 -3.65 -5.98 -8.99
N LEU A 20 -3.33 -7.22 -8.65
CA LEU A 20 -3.17 -8.30 -9.62
C LEU A 20 -4.38 -9.27 -9.65
N LEU A 21 -5.42 -9.00 -8.87
CA LEU A 21 -6.62 -9.84 -8.80
C LEU A 21 -7.21 -10.21 -10.18
N PRO A 22 -7.36 -9.28 -11.16
CA PRO A 22 -7.89 -9.64 -12.47
C PRO A 22 -7.06 -10.72 -13.20
N THR A 23 -5.73 -10.69 -13.04
CA THR A 23 -4.84 -11.70 -13.63
C THR A 23 -5.01 -13.06 -12.96
N TYR A 24 -5.13 -13.10 -11.62
CA TYR A 24 -5.41 -14.33 -10.88
C TYR A 24 -6.77 -14.92 -11.24
N GLU A 25 -7.82 -14.10 -11.33
CA GLU A 25 -9.15 -14.56 -11.75
C GLU A 25 -9.12 -15.16 -13.15
N LYS A 26 -8.43 -14.50 -14.11
CA LYS A 26 -8.23 -15.02 -15.47
C LYS A 26 -7.42 -16.32 -15.51
N ALA A 27 -6.50 -16.50 -14.56
CA ALA A 27 -5.71 -17.73 -14.42
C ALA A 27 -6.52 -18.88 -13.78
N GLY A 28 -7.76 -18.65 -13.36
CA GLY A 28 -8.60 -19.63 -12.70
C GLY A 28 -8.24 -19.89 -11.23
N THR A 29 -7.58 -18.91 -10.60
CA THR A 29 -7.26 -18.94 -9.17
C THR A 29 -8.53 -19.05 -8.35
N LYS A 30 -8.52 -19.93 -7.35
CA LYS A 30 -9.66 -20.14 -6.45
C LYS A 30 -9.46 -19.33 -5.18
N PHE A 31 -10.55 -18.68 -4.75
CA PHE A 31 -10.65 -18.06 -3.43
C PHE A 31 -11.74 -18.81 -2.67
N ILE A 32 -11.34 -19.50 -1.59
CA ILE A 32 -12.19 -20.38 -0.83
C ILE A 32 -12.33 -19.83 0.58
N ASP A 33 -13.58 -19.62 1.01
CA ASP A 33 -13.88 -19.12 2.35
C ASP A 33 -13.61 -20.14 3.47
N ALA A 34 -13.79 -19.74 4.73
CA ALA A 34 -13.56 -20.58 5.89
C ALA A 34 -14.47 -21.85 5.90
N ASN A 35 -15.63 -21.80 5.23
CA ASN A 35 -16.59 -22.90 5.12
C ASN A 35 -16.26 -23.84 3.94
N GLY A 36 -15.18 -23.58 3.20
CA GLY A 36 -14.77 -24.39 2.05
C GLY A 36 -15.51 -24.07 0.76
N LYS A 37 -16.22 -22.93 0.68
CA LYS A 37 -16.95 -22.50 -0.51
C LYS A 37 -16.10 -21.55 -1.36
N ALA A 38 -15.97 -21.86 -2.66
CA ALA A 38 -15.34 -20.97 -3.63
C ALA A 38 -16.25 -19.75 -3.91
N ARG A 39 -15.70 -18.55 -3.79
CA ARG A 39 -16.43 -17.28 -3.96
C ARG A 39 -15.50 -16.19 -4.51
N PRO A 40 -16.04 -15.09 -5.07
CA PRO A 40 -15.22 -13.91 -5.39
C PRO A 40 -14.43 -13.40 -4.17
N LEU A 41 -13.17 -13.01 -4.39
CA LEU A 41 -12.31 -12.51 -3.30
C LEU A 41 -12.98 -11.36 -2.53
N LEU A 42 -13.57 -10.39 -3.24
CA LEU A 42 -14.19 -9.23 -2.60
C LEU A 42 -15.36 -9.61 -1.67
N ASP A 43 -16.10 -10.68 -1.97
CA ASP A 43 -17.17 -11.15 -1.10
C ASP A 43 -16.60 -11.78 0.19
N ILE A 44 -15.53 -12.59 0.05
CA ILE A 44 -14.82 -13.17 1.20
C ILE A 44 -14.19 -12.06 2.05
N ALA A 45 -13.59 -11.06 1.41
CA ALA A 45 -13.00 -9.91 2.08
C ALA A 45 -14.04 -9.12 2.90
N LYS A 46 -15.23 -8.87 2.34
CA LYS A 46 -16.33 -8.21 3.05
C LYS A 46 -16.81 -9.01 4.27
N ASP A 47 -16.96 -10.31 4.14
CA ASP A 47 -17.33 -11.19 5.26
C ASP A 47 -16.26 -11.13 6.38
N ASN A 48 -15.01 -10.84 6.02
CA ASN A 48 -13.89 -10.60 6.92
C ASN A 48 -13.68 -9.09 7.23
N LYS A 49 -14.76 -8.29 7.18
CA LYS A 49 -14.81 -6.89 7.58
C LYS A 49 -13.97 -5.91 6.76
N TRP A 50 -13.47 -6.29 5.60
CA TRP A 50 -12.79 -5.36 4.74
C TRP A 50 -13.78 -4.30 4.23
N ASN A 51 -13.34 -3.06 4.25
CA ASN A 51 -14.07 -1.90 3.74
C ASN A 51 -13.22 -1.03 2.82
N ALA A 52 -12.04 -1.50 2.45
CA ALA A 52 -11.12 -0.81 1.58
C ALA A 52 -10.33 -1.79 0.71
N ALA A 53 -9.79 -1.30 -0.40
CA ALA A 53 -8.81 -1.99 -1.22
C ALA A 53 -7.83 -0.97 -1.80
N ARG A 54 -6.58 -1.39 -2.00
CA ARG A 54 -5.50 -0.61 -2.60
C ARG A 54 -5.21 -1.14 -3.99
N VAL A 55 -5.02 -0.23 -4.94
CA VAL A 55 -4.70 -0.53 -6.35
C VAL A 55 -3.55 0.37 -6.77
N ARG A 56 -2.46 -0.22 -7.27
CA ARG A 56 -1.31 0.49 -7.81
C ARG A 56 -1.51 0.86 -9.28
N LEU A 57 -0.84 1.92 -9.72
CA LEU A 57 -0.83 2.39 -11.09
C LEU A 57 0.59 2.74 -11.52
N PHE A 58 1.05 2.16 -12.62
CA PHE A 58 2.28 2.51 -13.30
C PHE A 58 2.03 3.54 -14.41
N VAL A 59 3.08 4.23 -14.86
CA VAL A 59 2.97 5.21 -15.95
C VAL A 59 2.76 4.50 -17.29
N ASN A 60 3.68 3.61 -17.65
CA ASN A 60 3.54 2.76 -18.83
C ASN A 60 4.18 1.38 -18.59
N PRO A 61 3.46 0.41 -18.03
CA PRO A 61 4.02 -0.91 -17.73
C PRO A 61 4.44 -1.71 -18.96
N ALA A 62 4.02 -1.28 -20.17
CA ALA A 62 4.52 -1.87 -21.42
C ALA A 62 6.03 -1.65 -21.62
N ASP A 63 6.58 -0.58 -21.08
CA ASP A 63 8.02 -0.26 -21.11
C ASP A 63 8.81 -0.89 -19.94
N ALA A 64 8.15 -1.61 -19.01
CA ALA A 64 8.83 -2.31 -17.94
C ALA A 64 9.74 -3.44 -18.45
N PRO A 65 10.86 -3.73 -17.76
CA PRO A 65 11.68 -4.91 -18.04
C PRO A 65 10.85 -6.21 -17.99
N THR A 66 11.21 -7.18 -18.83
CA THR A 66 10.49 -8.46 -18.90
C THR A 66 10.40 -9.16 -17.55
N GLU A 67 11.49 -9.18 -16.79
CA GLU A 67 11.51 -9.76 -15.44
C GLU A 67 10.47 -9.13 -14.49
N ASN A 68 10.25 -7.82 -14.59
CA ASN A 68 9.25 -7.15 -13.77
C ASN A 68 7.81 -7.42 -14.26
N LYS A 69 7.62 -7.61 -15.56
CA LYS A 69 6.33 -8.10 -16.10
C LYS A 69 6.02 -9.50 -15.58
N ASP A 70 7.03 -10.37 -15.50
CA ASP A 70 6.93 -11.70 -14.90
C ASP A 70 6.64 -11.64 -13.38
N GLU A 71 6.93 -10.51 -12.73
CA GLU A 71 6.57 -10.20 -11.35
C GLU A 71 5.20 -9.51 -11.21
N GLY A 72 4.43 -9.41 -12.28
CA GLY A 72 3.07 -8.88 -12.25
C GLY A 72 2.95 -7.38 -12.53
N VAL A 73 3.95 -6.74 -13.11
CA VAL A 73 3.85 -5.34 -13.58
C VAL A 73 3.01 -5.29 -14.85
N CYS A 74 1.76 -4.80 -14.73
CA CYS A 74 0.82 -4.68 -15.84
C CYS A 74 -0.24 -3.59 -15.60
N GLN A 75 -0.23 -2.94 -14.47
CA GLN A 75 -1.31 -2.06 -13.99
C GLN A 75 -1.22 -0.68 -14.65
N ASP A 76 -1.77 -0.58 -15.87
CA ASP A 76 -2.15 0.68 -16.51
C ASP A 76 -3.63 0.99 -16.23
N LEU A 77 -4.13 2.11 -16.77
CA LEU A 77 -5.52 2.54 -16.57
C LEU A 77 -6.54 1.55 -17.14
N ASP A 78 -6.25 0.94 -18.27
CA ASP A 78 -7.17 -0.02 -18.90
C ASP A 78 -7.28 -1.28 -18.04
N TYR A 79 -6.17 -1.73 -17.47
CA TYR A 79 -6.14 -2.88 -16.58
C TYR A 79 -6.83 -2.63 -15.25
N ILE A 80 -6.58 -1.47 -14.59
CA ILE A 80 -7.10 -1.23 -13.24
C ILE A 80 -8.55 -0.74 -13.22
N THR A 81 -9.05 -0.10 -14.29
CA THR A 81 -10.40 0.52 -14.29
C THR A 81 -11.51 -0.49 -13.99
N PRO A 82 -11.55 -1.69 -14.59
CA PRO A 82 -12.54 -2.70 -14.22
C PRO A 82 -12.46 -3.13 -12.74
N LEU A 83 -11.25 -3.30 -12.20
CA LEU A 83 -11.03 -3.64 -10.79
C LEU A 83 -11.53 -2.51 -9.87
N CYS A 84 -11.18 -1.26 -10.17
CA CYS A 84 -11.65 -0.10 -9.40
C CYS A 84 -13.18 -0.01 -9.37
N LYS A 85 -13.85 -0.29 -10.50
CA LYS A 85 -15.32 -0.38 -10.57
C LYS A 85 -15.88 -1.49 -9.68
N GLN A 86 -15.25 -2.67 -9.67
CA GLN A 86 -15.67 -3.79 -8.81
C GLN A 86 -15.53 -3.43 -7.33
N ILE A 87 -14.43 -2.80 -6.93
CA ILE A 87 -14.18 -2.34 -5.56
C ILE A 87 -15.27 -1.34 -5.12
N LYS A 88 -15.55 -0.33 -5.95
CA LYS A 88 -16.60 0.66 -5.64
C LYS A 88 -18.00 0.04 -5.61
N LYS A 89 -18.30 -0.89 -6.53
CA LYS A 89 -19.56 -1.65 -6.53
C LYS A 89 -19.72 -2.51 -5.26
N ALA A 90 -18.63 -3.03 -4.72
CA ALA A 90 -18.63 -3.77 -3.46
C ALA A 90 -18.86 -2.87 -2.23
N GLY A 91 -18.93 -1.53 -2.39
CA GLY A 91 -19.09 -0.56 -1.32
C GLY A 91 -17.82 -0.31 -0.53
N MET A 92 -16.66 -0.63 -1.08
CA MET A 92 -15.35 -0.44 -0.44
C MET A 92 -14.73 0.91 -0.81
N ASN A 93 -13.93 1.45 0.10
CA ASN A 93 -13.06 2.59 -0.18
C ASN A 93 -11.93 2.15 -1.12
N LEU A 94 -11.65 2.97 -2.12
CA LEU A 94 -10.56 2.75 -3.07
C LEU A 94 -9.36 3.63 -2.72
N MET A 95 -8.21 3.02 -2.48
CA MET A 95 -6.91 3.69 -2.42
C MET A 95 -6.20 3.48 -3.76
N LEU A 96 -5.86 4.58 -4.45
CA LEU A 96 -5.06 4.54 -5.66
C LEU A 96 -3.61 4.89 -5.32
N ASP A 97 -2.68 4.02 -5.69
CA ASP A 97 -1.25 4.15 -5.42
C ASP A 97 -0.48 4.46 -6.71
N PHE A 98 -0.01 5.70 -6.84
CA PHE A 98 0.83 6.12 -7.97
C PHE A 98 2.29 5.74 -7.74
N HIS A 99 2.85 4.84 -8.56
CA HIS A 99 4.27 4.51 -8.53
C HIS A 99 5.16 5.55 -9.23
N TYR A 100 4.61 6.35 -10.15
CA TYR A 100 5.36 7.30 -11.01
C TYR A 100 6.59 6.67 -11.68
N SER A 101 6.44 5.44 -12.12
CA SER A 101 7.44 4.66 -12.83
C SER A 101 6.74 3.74 -13.83
N ASP A 102 7.47 3.21 -14.80
CA ASP A 102 6.96 2.17 -15.70
C ASP A 102 7.00 0.78 -15.05
N THR A 103 7.67 0.66 -13.91
CA THR A 103 7.84 -0.59 -13.15
C THR A 103 7.77 -0.33 -11.65
N TRP A 104 8.05 -1.36 -10.85
CA TRP A 104 8.11 -1.25 -9.40
C TRP A 104 8.91 -0.03 -8.94
N ALA A 105 8.31 0.78 -8.08
CA ALA A 105 8.96 1.82 -7.30
C ALA A 105 9.03 1.34 -5.85
N ASP A 106 10.24 1.23 -5.32
CA ASP A 106 10.53 0.73 -3.99
C ASP A 106 11.83 1.37 -3.44
N PRO A 107 12.27 1.07 -2.20
CA PRO A 107 13.46 1.70 -1.62
C PRO A 107 14.74 1.52 -2.43
N GLY A 108 14.83 0.46 -3.22
CA GLY A 108 15.99 0.15 -4.05
C GLY A 108 15.93 0.75 -5.45
N LYS A 109 14.77 1.20 -5.90
CA LYS A 109 14.57 1.71 -7.26
C LYS A 109 13.36 2.63 -7.38
N GLN A 110 13.58 3.78 -7.99
CA GLN A 110 12.56 4.80 -8.28
C GLN A 110 12.82 5.33 -9.68
N PHE A 111 12.77 4.43 -10.68
CA PHE A 111 13.18 4.76 -12.04
C PHE A 111 12.22 5.76 -12.68
N THR A 112 12.81 6.81 -13.27
CA THR A 112 12.08 7.74 -14.12
C THR A 112 11.45 6.98 -15.31
N PRO A 113 10.16 7.16 -15.61
CA PRO A 113 9.53 6.58 -16.79
C PRO A 113 10.30 6.89 -18.07
N LYS A 114 10.35 5.97 -18.99
CA LYS A 114 11.05 6.11 -20.28
C LYS A 114 10.65 7.39 -21.03
N ALA A 115 9.35 7.69 -21.03
CA ALA A 115 8.82 8.88 -21.67
C ALA A 115 9.30 10.20 -21.03
N TRP A 116 9.74 10.17 -19.77
CA TRP A 116 10.13 11.35 -18.99
C TRP A 116 11.64 11.48 -18.80
N MET A 117 12.45 10.55 -19.28
CA MET A 117 13.92 10.51 -19.05
C MET A 117 14.66 11.73 -19.54
N LYS A 118 14.12 12.48 -20.53
CA LYS A 118 14.72 13.68 -21.08
C LYS A 118 14.14 14.99 -20.52
N CYS A 119 13.20 14.88 -19.58
CA CYS A 119 12.53 16.04 -18.98
C CYS A 119 13.47 16.75 -18.00
N SER A 120 13.44 18.08 -18.01
CA SER A 120 14.00 18.90 -16.95
C SER A 120 13.19 18.72 -15.66
N PRO A 121 13.70 19.12 -14.48
CA PRO A 121 12.92 19.08 -13.23
C PRO A 121 11.54 19.74 -13.32
N SER A 122 11.44 20.90 -13.98
CA SER A 122 10.17 21.59 -14.21
C SER A 122 9.22 20.77 -15.09
N GLN A 123 9.72 20.19 -16.18
CA GLN A 123 8.92 19.31 -17.06
C GLN A 123 8.50 18.02 -16.36
N LEU A 124 9.30 17.50 -15.41
CA LEU A 124 8.88 16.38 -14.56
C LEU A 124 7.70 16.76 -13.65
N CYS A 125 7.69 17.98 -13.10
CA CYS A 125 6.55 18.50 -12.36
C CYS A 125 5.28 18.53 -13.22
N ASP A 126 5.38 19.00 -14.45
CA ASP A 126 4.25 18.99 -15.40
C ASP A 126 3.81 17.55 -15.72
N SER A 127 4.76 16.65 -15.96
CA SER A 127 4.47 15.24 -16.24
C SER A 127 3.77 14.53 -15.07
N VAL A 128 4.21 14.76 -13.84
CA VAL A 128 3.57 14.22 -12.62
C VAL A 128 2.14 14.79 -12.49
N TYR A 129 1.97 16.09 -12.66
CA TYR A 129 0.65 16.71 -12.62
C TYR A 129 -0.30 16.12 -13.67
N GLU A 130 0.12 16.12 -14.94
CA GLU A 130 -0.73 15.66 -16.05
C GLU A 130 -1.06 14.15 -15.93
N HIS A 131 -0.09 13.31 -15.59
CA HIS A 131 -0.34 11.89 -15.38
C HIS A 131 -1.36 11.66 -14.26
N THR A 132 -1.16 12.33 -13.12
CA THR A 132 -2.06 12.23 -11.96
C THR A 132 -3.47 12.73 -12.31
N ALA A 133 -3.57 13.94 -12.88
CA ALA A 133 -4.87 14.55 -13.24
C ALA A 133 -5.62 13.73 -14.27
N ASN A 134 -4.94 13.23 -15.30
CA ASN A 134 -5.56 12.42 -16.36
C ASN A 134 -6.05 11.08 -15.83
N ALA A 135 -5.25 10.39 -15.00
CA ALA A 135 -5.67 9.14 -14.35
C ALA A 135 -6.91 9.35 -13.48
N LEU A 136 -6.91 10.38 -12.64
CA LEU A 136 -8.03 10.67 -11.75
C LEU A 136 -9.30 11.09 -12.53
N ARG A 137 -9.18 11.90 -13.57
CA ARG A 137 -10.31 12.25 -14.46
C ARG A 137 -10.88 11.02 -15.14
N HIS A 138 -10.01 10.12 -15.61
CA HIS A 138 -10.42 8.85 -16.23
C HIS A 138 -11.23 7.99 -15.26
N LEU A 139 -10.70 7.74 -14.05
CA LEU A 139 -11.40 6.94 -13.04
C LEU A 139 -12.72 7.60 -12.58
N LYS A 140 -12.73 8.93 -12.41
CA LYS A 140 -13.94 9.69 -12.06
C LYS A 140 -15.00 9.58 -13.14
N LYS A 141 -14.63 9.75 -14.41
CA LYS A 141 -15.53 9.56 -15.56
C LYS A 141 -16.12 8.15 -15.60
N ASN A 142 -15.37 7.16 -15.15
CA ASN A 142 -15.78 5.77 -15.10
C ASN A 142 -16.54 5.37 -13.80
N GLY A 143 -16.87 6.34 -12.92
CA GLY A 143 -17.63 6.09 -11.70
C GLY A 143 -16.84 5.38 -10.59
N CYS A 144 -15.52 5.39 -10.67
CA CYS A 144 -14.64 4.76 -9.69
C CYS A 144 -13.53 5.70 -9.21
N ALA A 145 -13.87 6.97 -8.92
CA ALA A 145 -12.95 7.91 -8.29
C ALA A 145 -12.42 7.35 -6.95
N PRO A 146 -11.11 7.46 -6.68
CA PRO A 146 -10.54 7.00 -5.41
C PRO A 146 -10.98 7.85 -4.23
N ASP A 147 -11.07 7.23 -3.06
CA ASP A 147 -11.33 7.87 -1.77
C ASP A 147 -10.02 8.29 -1.08
N LEU A 148 -8.93 7.57 -1.38
CA LEU A 148 -7.57 7.83 -0.91
C LEU A 148 -6.62 7.79 -2.11
N ILE A 149 -5.62 8.66 -2.09
CA ILE A 149 -4.64 8.74 -3.18
C ILE A 149 -3.24 8.78 -2.57
N GLN A 150 -2.43 7.81 -2.93
CA GLN A 150 -1.04 7.73 -2.54
C GLN A 150 -0.18 8.36 -3.63
N VAL A 151 0.51 9.44 -3.29
CA VAL A 151 1.37 10.20 -4.22
C VAL A 151 2.81 9.72 -4.03
N GLY A 152 3.21 8.78 -4.88
CA GLY A 152 4.47 8.05 -4.77
C GLY A 152 4.37 6.80 -3.88
N ASN A 153 5.19 5.79 -4.15
CA ASN A 153 5.28 4.53 -3.41
C ASN A 153 6.67 4.36 -2.80
N GLU A 154 6.73 4.19 -1.46
CA GLU A 154 7.97 3.95 -0.71
C GLU A 154 9.09 4.95 -1.06
N ILE A 155 8.80 6.23 -0.95
CA ILE A 155 9.65 7.31 -1.45
C ILE A 155 10.58 7.93 -0.39
N THR A 156 11.02 7.15 0.60
CA THR A 156 11.99 7.63 1.61
C THR A 156 13.25 8.21 0.96
N PHE A 157 13.71 7.62 -0.13
CA PHE A 157 14.85 8.10 -0.90
C PHE A 157 14.44 8.90 -2.16
N GLY A 158 13.25 9.51 -2.12
CA GLY A 158 12.72 10.30 -3.24
C GLY A 158 12.10 9.46 -4.34
N MET A 159 11.83 10.07 -5.48
CA MET A 159 11.24 9.46 -6.67
C MET A 159 11.90 9.99 -7.95
N LEU A 160 11.58 9.40 -9.10
CA LEU A 160 12.10 9.82 -10.41
C LEU A 160 13.62 10.00 -10.41
N TRP A 161 14.32 8.93 -9.98
CA TRP A 161 15.77 8.94 -9.91
C TRP A 161 16.42 9.09 -11.30
N PRO A 162 17.58 9.77 -11.38
CA PRO A 162 18.35 10.38 -10.28
C PRO A 162 17.89 11.78 -9.86
N THR A 163 16.95 12.40 -10.59
CA THR A 163 16.62 13.83 -10.48
C THR A 163 16.13 14.24 -9.09
N ALA A 164 15.20 13.49 -8.52
CA ALA A 164 14.68 13.75 -7.18
C ALA A 164 15.07 12.64 -6.17
N LYS A 165 16.26 12.06 -6.36
CA LYS A 165 16.81 11.13 -5.37
C LYS A 165 17.26 11.90 -4.14
N THR A 166 16.67 11.57 -2.99
CA THR A 166 16.92 12.23 -1.70
C THR A 166 17.47 11.26 -0.67
N ASP A 167 17.78 11.79 0.49
CA ASP A 167 18.15 11.04 1.69
C ASP A 167 17.63 11.83 2.90
N PRO A 168 16.94 11.22 3.86
CA PRO A 168 16.45 11.89 5.06
C PRO A 168 17.53 12.62 5.86
N PHE A 169 18.79 12.20 5.76
CA PHE A 169 19.91 12.72 6.55
C PHE A 169 20.74 13.80 5.86
N ASN A 170 20.42 14.19 4.62
CA ASN A 170 21.09 15.29 3.93
C ASN A 170 20.10 16.18 3.17
N GLU A 171 20.58 17.35 2.67
CA GLU A 171 19.74 18.38 2.06
C GLU A 171 19.57 18.24 0.53
N LYS A 172 20.20 17.22 -0.08
CA LYS A 172 20.23 17.13 -1.54
C LYS A 172 18.86 16.81 -2.13
N ASN A 173 18.48 17.54 -3.17
CA ASN A 173 17.29 17.35 -4.02
C ASN A 173 15.92 17.47 -3.30
N TRP A 174 15.86 17.92 -2.05
CA TRP A 174 14.57 18.04 -1.34
C TRP A 174 13.64 19.07 -1.96
N ASP A 175 14.18 20.20 -2.48
CA ASP A 175 13.36 21.18 -3.22
C ASP A 175 12.70 20.52 -4.45
N VAL A 176 13.47 19.72 -5.21
CA VAL A 176 12.97 19.04 -6.39
C VAL A 176 11.90 18.01 -6.03
N LEU A 177 12.16 17.18 -5.01
CA LEU A 177 11.17 16.20 -4.54
C LEU A 177 9.89 16.90 -4.07
N ALA A 178 10.02 17.97 -3.30
CA ALA A 178 8.87 18.72 -2.80
C ALA A 178 8.03 19.31 -3.95
N ASP A 179 8.66 19.86 -4.98
CA ASP A 179 7.96 20.41 -6.13
C ASP A 179 7.22 19.33 -6.93
N LEU A 180 7.82 18.15 -7.10
CA LEU A 180 7.16 17.00 -7.72
C LEU A 180 5.94 16.53 -6.90
N LEU A 181 6.09 16.41 -5.58
CA LEU A 181 4.99 16.03 -4.70
C LEU A 181 3.86 17.06 -4.70
N LYS A 182 4.19 18.37 -4.64
CA LYS A 182 3.21 19.45 -4.76
C LYS A 182 2.45 19.39 -6.08
N SER A 183 3.10 19.04 -7.18
CA SER A 183 2.46 18.88 -8.50
C SER A 183 1.44 17.74 -8.49
N GLY A 184 1.80 16.56 -7.96
CA GLY A 184 0.88 15.43 -7.81
C GLY A 184 -0.27 15.76 -6.86
N VAL A 185 0.01 16.35 -5.71
CA VAL A 185 -0.99 16.76 -4.72
C VAL A 185 -1.96 17.79 -5.30
N ARG A 186 -1.48 18.78 -6.04
CA ARG A 186 -2.33 19.76 -6.72
C ARG A 186 -3.32 19.08 -7.66
N ALA A 187 -2.87 18.15 -8.48
CA ALA A 187 -3.74 17.38 -9.36
C ALA A 187 -4.81 16.60 -8.58
N CYS A 188 -4.43 15.99 -7.45
CA CYS A 188 -5.36 15.29 -6.57
C CYS A 188 -6.44 16.23 -6.00
N ARG A 189 -6.03 17.38 -5.46
CA ARG A 189 -6.97 18.35 -4.87
C ARG A 189 -7.92 18.95 -5.91
N GLU A 190 -7.44 19.20 -7.13
CA GLU A 190 -8.25 19.75 -8.21
C GLU A 190 -9.27 18.74 -8.76
N VAL A 191 -8.88 17.48 -8.96
CA VAL A 191 -9.75 16.48 -9.61
C VAL A 191 -10.60 15.72 -8.61
N CYS A 192 -10.06 15.36 -7.45
CA CYS A 192 -10.70 14.58 -6.38
C CYS A 192 -10.58 15.31 -5.03
N PRO A 193 -11.22 16.48 -4.84
CA PRO A 193 -11.03 17.33 -3.66
C PRO A 193 -11.42 16.66 -2.33
N ASN A 194 -12.27 15.65 -2.38
CA ASN A 194 -12.71 14.90 -1.20
C ASN A 194 -11.81 13.70 -0.87
N ALA A 195 -10.90 13.33 -1.77
CA ALA A 195 -9.97 12.24 -1.51
C ALA A 195 -8.89 12.66 -0.51
N ARG A 196 -8.53 11.76 0.39
CA ARG A 196 -7.43 11.99 1.33
C ARG A 196 -6.10 11.59 0.70
N ILE A 197 -5.07 12.40 0.90
CA ILE A 197 -3.76 12.22 0.28
C ILE A 197 -2.79 11.58 1.26
N ILE A 198 -2.09 10.55 0.79
CA ILE A 198 -1.11 9.77 1.54
C ILE A 198 0.26 10.01 0.94
N ILE A 199 1.26 10.25 1.79
CA ILE A 199 2.68 10.13 1.43
C ILE A 199 3.23 8.89 2.13
N HIS A 200 3.86 8.01 1.35
CA HIS A 200 4.24 6.66 1.77
C HIS A 200 5.74 6.46 1.85
N THR A 201 6.21 6.02 3.01
CA THR A 201 7.60 5.64 3.28
C THR A 201 7.68 4.25 3.89
N GLU A 202 8.87 3.62 3.84
CA GLU A 202 9.08 2.25 4.33
C GLU A 202 10.03 2.16 5.54
N HIS A 203 10.44 3.29 6.11
CA HIS A 203 11.39 3.31 7.23
C HIS A 203 10.74 3.30 8.62
N ALA A 204 9.61 2.61 8.78
CA ALA A 204 8.91 2.51 10.07
C ALA A 204 9.79 1.94 11.21
N GLY A 205 10.83 1.16 10.87
CA GLY A 205 11.81 0.62 11.81
C GLY A 205 12.90 1.60 12.26
N ASP A 206 13.03 2.75 11.57
CA ASP A 206 14.00 3.79 11.86
C ASP A 206 13.28 5.11 12.11
N TRP A 207 13.19 5.48 13.40
CA TRP A 207 12.49 6.70 13.80
C TRP A 207 13.17 7.97 13.25
N ASP A 208 14.49 8.04 13.27
CA ASP A 208 15.21 9.24 12.83
C ASP A 208 15.02 9.48 11.34
N ALA A 209 15.10 8.43 10.51
CA ALA A 209 14.83 8.52 9.08
C ALA A 209 13.36 8.94 8.83
N THR A 210 12.40 8.30 9.50
CA THR A 210 10.97 8.60 9.38
C THR A 210 10.67 10.04 9.80
N LYS A 211 11.14 10.45 10.96
CA LYS A 211 10.98 11.82 11.47
C LYS A 211 11.55 12.84 10.51
N ASN A 212 12.81 12.68 10.12
CA ASN A 212 13.50 13.61 9.24
C ASN A 212 12.77 13.76 7.91
N TYR A 213 12.30 12.64 7.31
CA TYR A 213 11.56 12.68 6.07
C TYR A 213 10.31 13.58 6.18
N TYR A 214 9.43 13.31 7.14
CA TYR A 214 8.19 14.07 7.28
C TYR A 214 8.40 15.50 7.80
N MET A 215 9.47 15.77 8.57
CA MET A 215 9.89 17.13 8.92
C MET A 215 10.31 17.93 7.68
N ARG A 216 11.04 17.31 6.75
CA ARG A 216 11.40 17.96 5.49
C ARG A 216 10.18 18.28 4.64
N LEU A 217 9.22 17.38 4.52
CA LEU A 217 7.95 17.66 3.83
C LEU A 217 7.23 18.87 4.45
N ARG A 218 7.18 18.93 5.79
CA ARG A 218 6.60 20.06 6.51
C ARG A 218 7.33 21.36 6.22
N ASN A 219 8.65 21.36 6.26
CA ASN A 219 9.48 22.53 6.01
C ASN A 219 9.36 23.05 4.56
N HIS A 220 9.08 22.15 3.62
CA HIS A 220 8.82 22.50 2.21
C HIS A 220 7.34 22.75 1.90
N ASN A 221 6.48 22.78 2.92
CA ASN A 221 5.03 23.01 2.78
C ASN A 221 4.34 22.05 1.79
N VAL A 222 4.68 20.77 1.82
CA VAL A 222 3.97 19.73 1.07
C VAL A 222 2.64 19.44 1.78
N ASP A 223 1.52 19.61 1.06
CA ASP A 223 0.19 19.31 1.57
C ASP A 223 -0.12 17.82 1.43
N TYR A 224 -0.54 17.18 2.52
CA TYR A 224 -1.05 15.80 2.55
C TYR A 224 -1.80 15.58 3.86
N ASP A 225 -2.56 14.48 3.94
CA ASP A 225 -3.46 14.19 5.08
C ASP A 225 -2.95 13.06 5.96
N ILE A 226 -2.27 12.06 5.38
CA ILE A 226 -1.97 10.79 6.00
C ILE A 226 -0.50 10.43 5.79
N ILE A 227 0.14 9.98 6.87
CA ILE A 227 1.45 9.33 6.83
C ILE A 227 1.22 7.84 6.54
N GLY A 228 1.63 7.38 5.36
CA GLY A 228 1.60 5.96 4.99
C GLY A 228 2.93 5.27 5.31
N LEU A 229 2.87 4.10 5.92
CA LEU A 229 4.04 3.31 6.28
C LEU A 229 3.91 1.90 5.75
N SER A 230 5.00 1.35 5.21
CA SER A 230 5.19 -0.10 5.11
C SER A 230 5.70 -0.63 6.44
N TYR A 231 5.14 -1.76 6.89
CA TYR A 231 5.67 -2.48 8.04
C TYR A 231 5.78 -3.98 7.75
N TYR A 232 7.01 -4.43 7.69
CA TYR A 232 7.37 -5.85 7.56
C TYR A 232 8.36 -6.19 8.67
N PRO A 233 8.04 -7.11 9.61
CA PRO A 233 8.89 -7.35 10.77
C PRO A 233 10.29 -7.84 10.40
N MET A 234 10.44 -8.48 9.22
CA MET A 234 11.74 -8.95 8.73
C MET A 234 12.68 -7.80 8.32
N TRP A 235 12.17 -6.59 8.07
CA TRP A 235 12.97 -5.43 7.62
C TRP A 235 12.86 -4.22 8.53
N HIS A 236 11.77 -4.10 9.28
CA HIS A 236 11.43 -2.87 9.99
C HIS A 236 11.40 -3.04 11.52
N LYS A 237 12.17 -4.02 12.04
CA LYS A 237 12.27 -4.34 13.47
C LYS A 237 10.94 -4.88 14.04
N ASP A 238 10.89 -5.03 15.35
CA ASP A 238 9.77 -5.63 16.06
C ASP A 238 8.55 -4.69 16.24
N ILE A 239 7.42 -5.28 16.63
CA ILE A 239 6.18 -4.55 16.89
C ILE A 239 6.33 -3.50 17.99
N PRO A 240 7.05 -3.74 19.11
CA PRO A 240 7.32 -2.70 20.09
C PRO A 240 8.07 -1.49 19.54
N ASN A 241 8.99 -1.69 18.59
CA ASN A 241 9.68 -0.59 17.91
C ASN A 241 8.69 0.20 17.02
N LEU A 242 7.84 -0.48 16.27
CA LEU A 242 6.78 0.18 15.50
C LEU A 242 5.87 1.01 16.41
N SER A 243 5.45 0.46 17.55
CA SER A 243 4.61 1.17 18.52
C SER A 243 5.25 2.50 18.94
N ARG A 244 6.55 2.52 19.27
CA ARG A 244 7.28 3.75 19.62
C ARG A 244 7.33 4.75 18.46
N THR A 245 7.50 4.28 17.24
CA THR A 245 7.46 5.14 16.04
C THR A 245 6.08 5.78 15.88
N LEU A 246 4.99 5.01 16.07
CA LEU A 246 3.62 5.51 15.96
C LEU A 246 3.29 6.54 17.05
N ASP A 247 3.71 6.30 18.29
CA ASP A 247 3.58 7.27 19.40
C ASP A 247 4.30 8.57 19.07
N SER A 248 5.53 8.47 18.59
CA SER A 248 6.35 9.63 18.23
C SER A 248 5.76 10.42 17.06
N LEU A 249 5.24 9.72 16.02
CA LEU A 249 4.53 10.36 14.91
C LEU A 249 3.28 11.10 15.38
N ALA A 250 2.50 10.51 16.28
CA ALA A 250 1.29 11.14 16.83
C ALA A 250 1.60 12.44 17.58
N VAL A 251 2.75 12.51 18.24
CA VAL A 251 3.23 13.70 18.96
C VAL A 251 3.77 14.76 18.00
N ASP A 252 4.67 14.36 17.08
CA ASP A 252 5.39 15.31 16.21
C ASP A 252 4.52 15.78 15.02
N PHE A 253 3.51 15.01 14.63
CA PHE A 253 2.59 15.29 13.52
C PHE A 253 1.10 15.16 13.94
N PRO A 254 0.62 15.90 14.95
CA PRO A 254 -0.69 15.70 15.56
C PRO A 254 -1.88 15.94 14.61
N LYS A 255 -1.66 16.65 13.51
CA LYS A 255 -2.68 16.92 12.47
C LYS A 255 -2.76 15.86 11.39
N LYS A 256 -1.87 14.87 11.41
CA LYS A 256 -1.84 13.78 10.43
C LYS A 256 -2.43 12.52 11.03
N ASP A 257 -3.16 11.77 10.21
CA ASP A 257 -3.45 10.37 10.50
C ASP A 257 -2.31 9.49 10.01
N ILE A 258 -2.28 8.25 10.45
CA ILE A 258 -1.29 7.26 10.07
C ILE A 258 -2.01 6.05 9.48
N MET A 259 -1.42 5.41 8.48
CA MET A 259 -1.89 4.13 7.95
C MET A 259 -0.70 3.19 7.74
N ILE A 260 -0.89 1.93 8.08
CA ILE A 260 -0.02 0.85 7.61
C ILE A 260 -0.57 0.43 6.25
N VAL A 261 0.04 0.97 5.18
CA VAL A 261 -0.45 0.76 3.81
C VAL A 261 0.11 -0.52 3.18
N GLU A 262 1.11 -1.12 3.81
CA GLU A 262 1.65 -2.43 3.46
C GLU A 262 2.11 -3.20 4.70
N THR A 263 1.71 -4.47 4.78
CA THR A 263 2.26 -5.45 5.71
C THR A 263 2.06 -6.86 5.18
N ALA A 264 2.92 -7.78 5.55
CA ALA A 264 2.75 -9.22 5.33
C ALA A 264 3.71 -10.00 6.22
N PHE A 265 3.43 -11.29 6.42
CA PHE A 265 4.35 -12.26 6.99
C PHE A 265 4.10 -13.65 6.41
N TYR A 266 5.09 -14.52 6.50
CA TYR A 266 5.07 -15.86 5.94
C TYR A 266 4.10 -16.80 6.64
N TYR A 267 3.35 -17.61 5.88
CA TYR A 267 2.52 -18.70 6.41
C TYR A 267 3.03 -20.09 5.99
N SER A 268 3.95 -20.16 5.05
CA SER A 268 4.48 -21.44 4.55
C SER A 268 5.96 -21.33 4.16
N HIS A 269 6.56 -22.51 3.95
CA HIS A 269 7.92 -22.63 3.42
C HIS A 269 7.96 -22.73 1.89
N ASP A 270 6.89 -22.41 1.21
CA ASP A 270 6.90 -22.39 -0.25
C ASP A 270 7.97 -21.41 -0.73
N ASN A 271 8.81 -21.86 -1.65
CA ASN A 271 9.89 -21.03 -2.16
C ASN A 271 9.32 -19.88 -2.99
N ASP A 272 9.82 -18.70 -2.73
CA ASP A 272 9.78 -17.61 -3.70
C ASP A 272 11.20 -17.30 -4.15
N ARG A 273 11.34 -16.61 -5.29
CA ARG A 273 12.65 -16.31 -5.88
C ARG A 273 13.49 -15.32 -5.06
N TRP A 274 12.91 -14.70 -4.07
CA TRP A 274 13.55 -13.72 -3.19
C TRP A 274 14.05 -14.32 -1.88
N ALA A 275 13.55 -15.48 -1.49
CA ALA A 275 13.98 -16.15 -0.27
C ALA A 275 15.41 -16.68 -0.41
N LYS A 276 16.29 -16.31 0.53
CA LYS A 276 17.68 -16.77 0.56
C LYS A 276 17.81 -18.17 1.14
N SER A 277 16.90 -18.54 2.04
CA SER A 277 16.83 -19.87 2.63
C SER A 277 15.39 -20.21 3.01
N LYS A 278 15.10 -21.51 3.15
CA LYS A 278 13.78 -22.01 3.54
C LYS A 278 13.32 -21.51 4.90
N ASP A 279 14.24 -21.29 5.84
CA ASP A 279 13.93 -20.90 7.23
C ASP A 279 14.24 -19.42 7.48
N GLU A 280 14.46 -18.63 6.43
CA GLU A 280 14.70 -17.19 6.56
C GLU A 280 13.56 -16.54 7.35
N HIS A 281 13.90 -15.76 8.38
CA HIS A 281 12.97 -15.06 9.29
C HIS A 281 12.16 -15.95 10.25
N SER A 282 12.47 -17.25 10.35
CA SER A 282 11.80 -18.17 11.30
C SER A 282 12.05 -17.85 12.77
N ASP A 283 13.07 -17.03 13.05
CA ASP A 283 13.40 -16.50 14.38
C ASP A 283 12.40 -15.42 14.86
N LEU A 284 11.64 -14.80 13.96
CA LEU A 284 10.64 -13.78 14.30
C LEU A 284 9.33 -14.45 14.74
N TYR A 285 8.77 -15.29 13.89
CA TYR A 285 7.58 -16.11 14.10
C TYR A 285 7.77 -17.43 13.36
N ALA A 286 7.11 -18.48 13.81
CA ALA A 286 7.10 -19.75 13.07
C ALA A 286 6.60 -19.55 11.64
N ILE A 287 7.28 -20.13 10.65
CA ILE A 287 6.85 -20.11 9.25
C ILE A 287 5.73 -21.13 9.07
N SER A 288 4.52 -20.72 9.43
CA SER A 288 3.30 -21.53 9.43
C SER A 288 2.06 -20.62 9.45
N GLU A 289 0.89 -21.17 9.16
CA GLU A 289 -0.36 -20.40 9.31
C GLU A 289 -0.57 -19.92 10.76
N ASP A 290 -0.11 -20.67 11.77
CA ASP A 290 -0.18 -20.25 13.16
C ASP A 290 0.77 -19.11 13.48
N GLY A 291 1.99 -19.14 12.96
CA GLY A 291 2.96 -18.06 13.14
C GLY A 291 2.54 -16.77 12.42
N GLN A 292 2.01 -16.87 11.20
CA GLN A 292 1.44 -15.71 10.50
C GLN A 292 0.25 -15.14 11.26
N ALA A 293 -0.61 -16.00 11.80
CA ALA A 293 -1.77 -15.58 12.60
C ALA A 293 -1.35 -14.92 13.92
N GLN A 294 -0.28 -15.43 14.58
CA GLN A 294 0.29 -14.80 15.77
C GLN A 294 0.83 -13.40 15.45
N PHE A 295 1.67 -13.27 14.43
CA PHE A 295 2.15 -11.95 13.96
C PHE A 295 0.99 -10.99 13.72
N THR A 296 -0.02 -11.43 12.96
CA THR A 296 -1.17 -10.62 12.61
C THR A 296 -1.95 -10.17 13.84
N LYS A 297 -2.16 -11.08 14.80
CA LYS A 297 -2.85 -10.76 16.05
C LYS A 297 -2.07 -9.72 16.88
N GLU A 298 -0.77 -9.92 17.06
CA GLU A 298 0.07 -9.00 17.82
C GLU A 298 0.13 -7.60 17.17
N LEU A 299 0.24 -7.55 15.83
CA LEU A 299 0.21 -6.30 15.08
C LEU A 299 -1.13 -5.59 15.28
N VAL A 300 -2.25 -6.29 15.08
CA VAL A 300 -3.60 -5.73 15.22
C VAL A 300 -3.86 -5.26 16.65
N ASP A 301 -3.52 -6.03 17.66
CA ASP A 301 -3.72 -5.68 19.06
C ASP A 301 -2.90 -4.43 19.43
N MET A 302 -1.71 -4.27 18.87
CA MET A 302 -0.89 -3.08 19.08
C MET A 302 -1.51 -1.88 18.34
N LEU A 303 -1.85 -2.00 17.06
CA LEU A 303 -2.40 -0.90 16.25
C LEU A 303 -3.72 -0.35 16.84
N LYS A 304 -4.54 -1.22 17.42
CA LYS A 304 -5.79 -0.81 18.08
C LYS A 304 -5.59 0.14 19.27
N LYS A 305 -4.41 0.17 19.87
CA LYS A 305 -4.03 1.07 20.95
C LYS A 305 -3.60 2.47 20.45
N HIS A 306 -3.40 2.62 19.13
CA HIS A 306 -2.96 3.85 18.47
C HIS A 306 -4.13 4.50 17.71
N PRO A 307 -4.89 5.44 18.31
CA PRO A 307 -6.09 6.01 17.69
C PRO A 307 -5.80 6.81 16.42
N LYS A 308 -4.56 7.26 16.23
CA LYS A 308 -4.12 7.92 15.00
C LYS A 308 -3.91 6.97 13.82
N VAL A 309 -3.81 5.66 14.08
CA VAL A 309 -3.70 4.66 13.03
C VAL A 309 -5.10 4.33 12.51
N THR A 310 -5.42 4.80 11.31
CA THR A 310 -6.75 4.77 10.72
C THR A 310 -6.90 3.78 9.58
N GLY A 311 -5.84 3.06 9.22
CA GLY A 311 -5.88 2.07 8.14
C GLY A 311 -4.81 1.00 8.27
N LEU A 312 -5.16 -0.21 7.84
CA LEU A 312 -4.28 -1.37 7.77
C LEU A 312 -4.54 -2.13 6.47
N TYR A 313 -3.48 -2.34 5.67
CA TYR A 313 -3.56 -3.00 4.38
C TYR A 313 -2.54 -4.13 4.27
N TRP A 314 -3.02 -5.31 3.85
CA TRP A 314 -2.15 -6.44 3.54
C TRP A 314 -1.57 -6.31 2.14
N TRP A 315 -0.28 -6.57 2.00
CA TRP A 315 0.38 -6.58 0.70
C TRP A 315 0.18 -7.93 0.02
N PHE A 316 -0.38 -7.90 -1.17
CA PHE A 316 -0.55 -9.07 -2.03
C PHE A 316 -1.39 -10.22 -1.40
N PRO A 317 -2.56 -9.94 -0.80
CA PRO A 317 -3.34 -10.96 -0.12
C PRO A 317 -3.93 -12.01 -1.05
N GLU A 318 -4.17 -11.67 -2.33
CA GLU A 318 -4.80 -12.51 -3.34
C GLU A 318 -3.90 -13.60 -3.89
N GLU A 319 -2.60 -13.49 -3.66
CA GLU A 319 -1.65 -14.37 -4.28
C GLU A 319 -1.80 -15.82 -3.85
N ASN A 320 -2.08 -16.71 -4.81
CA ASN A 320 -2.03 -18.15 -4.65
C ASN A 320 -2.02 -18.86 -6.01
N GLU A 321 -1.43 -20.04 -6.09
CA GLU A 321 -1.27 -20.84 -7.29
C GLU A 321 -2.28 -22.01 -7.37
N SER A 322 -3.47 -21.90 -6.77
CA SER A 322 -4.54 -22.90 -6.89
C SER A 322 -5.12 -22.99 -8.30
N GLY A 323 -4.92 -21.97 -9.13
CA GLY A 323 -5.15 -21.96 -10.56
C GLY A 323 -3.86 -22.20 -11.36
N LYS A 324 -3.74 -21.54 -12.51
CA LYS A 324 -2.49 -21.48 -13.24
C LYS A 324 -1.51 -20.55 -12.55
N LYS A 325 -0.22 -20.89 -12.61
CA LYS A 325 0.84 -20.03 -12.11
C LYS A 325 0.77 -18.62 -12.75
N VAL A 326 0.87 -17.59 -11.92
CA VAL A 326 0.87 -16.19 -12.36
C VAL A 326 2.26 -15.61 -12.25
N ILE A 327 2.80 -15.45 -11.03
CA ILE A 327 4.11 -14.82 -10.83
C ILE A 327 5.12 -15.71 -10.09
N GLY A 328 4.69 -16.60 -9.21
CA GLY A 328 5.55 -17.53 -8.47
C GLY A 328 6.51 -16.88 -7.48
N SER A 329 6.23 -15.64 -7.07
CA SER A 329 6.91 -14.94 -6.00
C SER A 329 5.89 -14.45 -4.99
N TRP A 330 6.28 -14.23 -3.72
CA TRP A 330 5.38 -13.88 -2.61
C TRP A 330 4.32 -14.94 -2.25
N ILE A 331 4.36 -16.10 -2.87
CA ILE A 331 3.37 -17.20 -2.76
C ILE A 331 3.21 -17.78 -1.35
N ASN A 332 4.01 -17.36 -0.43
CA ASN A 332 4.07 -17.82 0.96
C ASN A 332 3.62 -16.76 1.99
N ARG A 333 3.07 -15.63 1.54
CA ARG A 333 2.75 -14.47 2.40
C ARG A 333 1.35 -13.93 2.24
N GLY A 334 0.55 -14.45 1.31
CA GLY A 334 -0.82 -14.03 1.07
C GLY A 334 -1.78 -14.39 2.22
N LEU A 335 -3.05 -14.09 2.03
CA LEU A 335 -4.13 -14.46 2.96
C LEU A 335 -4.99 -15.63 2.45
N PHE A 336 -4.57 -16.23 1.34
CA PHE A 336 -5.13 -17.45 0.78
C PHE A 336 -4.02 -18.48 0.59
N ASN A 337 -4.28 -19.72 0.97
CA ASN A 337 -3.30 -20.80 0.87
C ASN A 337 -2.90 -21.03 -0.58
N ASN A 338 -1.60 -21.07 -0.85
CA ASN A 338 -1.02 -21.15 -2.18
C ASN A 338 -1.50 -22.35 -3.03
N HIS A 339 -1.78 -23.48 -2.38
CA HIS A 339 -2.15 -24.72 -3.09
C HIS A 339 -3.66 -24.92 -3.18
N THR A 340 -4.40 -24.48 -2.17
CA THR A 340 -5.84 -24.76 -2.06
C THR A 340 -6.72 -23.58 -2.38
N GLY A 341 -6.18 -22.35 -2.29
CA GLY A 341 -6.96 -21.11 -2.37
C GLY A 341 -7.82 -20.82 -1.15
N LYS A 342 -7.76 -21.64 -0.09
CA LYS A 342 -8.52 -21.43 1.13
C LYS A 342 -7.93 -20.30 1.98
N VAL A 343 -8.78 -19.47 2.58
CA VAL A 343 -8.33 -18.44 3.53
C VAL A 343 -7.46 -19.06 4.63
N VAL A 344 -6.34 -18.41 4.94
CA VAL A 344 -5.45 -18.81 6.03
C VAL A 344 -5.93 -18.24 7.37
N LYS A 345 -5.42 -18.78 8.48
CA LYS A 345 -5.85 -18.40 9.83
C LYS A 345 -5.70 -16.89 10.12
N ALA A 346 -4.68 -16.25 9.57
CA ALA A 346 -4.43 -14.81 9.74
C ALA A 346 -5.57 -13.91 9.26
N MET A 347 -6.38 -14.35 8.29
CA MET A 347 -7.52 -13.57 7.79
C MET A 347 -8.48 -13.14 8.90
N LYS A 348 -8.77 -14.04 9.85
CA LYS A 348 -9.64 -13.75 11.00
C LYS A 348 -9.00 -12.73 11.94
N ASN A 349 -7.71 -12.91 12.27
CA ASN A 349 -6.99 -11.97 13.15
C ASN A 349 -6.86 -10.58 12.50
N PHE A 350 -6.69 -10.54 11.18
CA PHE A 350 -6.65 -9.31 10.40
C PHE A 350 -8.00 -8.57 10.47
N ALA A 351 -9.12 -9.31 10.37
CA ALA A 351 -10.47 -8.77 10.52
C ALA A 351 -10.73 -8.11 11.89
N ASP A 352 -10.03 -8.54 12.94
CA ASP A 352 -10.18 -8.01 14.30
C ASP A 352 -9.74 -6.54 14.43
N TYR A 353 -8.99 -6.01 13.46
CA TYR A 353 -8.63 -4.59 13.42
C TYR A 353 -9.88 -3.69 13.43
N ARG A 354 -11.01 -4.15 12.88
CA ARG A 354 -12.29 -3.44 12.87
C ARG A 354 -13.31 -3.91 13.91
N SER A 355 -12.97 -4.88 14.76
CA SER A 355 -13.94 -5.57 15.62
C SER A 355 -14.42 -4.81 16.87
N ASN A 356 -14.07 -3.58 17.15
CA ASN A 356 -14.53 -2.88 18.37
C ASN A 356 -14.87 -1.40 18.16
N ASN A 357 -15.13 -0.96 16.94
CA ASN A 357 -15.39 0.45 16.63
C ASN A 357 -16.52 0.64 15.59
N ASP A 358 -17.40 -0.31 15.42
CA ASP A 358 -18.60 -0.18 14.56
C ASP A 358 -19.82 0.18 15.38
#